data_1045b5c248b480494480c1687e6201ed
#
_entry.id   1045b5c248b480494480c1687e6201ed
#
_cell.length_a   1.000
_cell.length_b   1.000
_cell.length_c   1.000
_cell.angle_alpha   90.00
_cell.angle_beta   90.00
_cell.angle_gamma   90.00
#
_symmetry.space_group_name_H-M   'P 1'
#
loop_
_entity.id
_entity.type
_entity.pdbx_description
1 polymer ?
#
loop_
_entity_poly.entity_id
_entity_poly.type
_entity_poly.pdbx_seq_one_letter_code
_entity_poly.pdbx_strand_id
1 'polypeptide(L)'
;MVNEMNRGIWFGLSGYILWGLSPIFWKALTEIDAIDVLSWRILCTFLFTLFAIKLFRKSNELRDVVFSRSGLLAGMTCGLLIGFNWGMFVWAVDSNHVVDASLGYFMNPLMNVLLGVI
;
A
#
# COMPACT_ATOMS: atom_id res chain seq x y z
N MET A 1 17.05 -15.29 -20.41
CA MET A 1 15.75 -15.68 -19.83
C MET A 1 15.88 -16.22 -18.42
N VAL A 2 16.68 -17.26 -18.14
CA VAL A 2 16.81 -17.86 -16.76
C VAL A 2 17.28 -16.84 -15.72
N ASN A 3 18.23 -15.95 -16.05
CA ASN A 3 18.74 -14.93 -15.12
C ASN A 3 17.69 -13.85 -14.76
N GLU A 4 16.86 -13.45 -15.71
CA GLU A 4 15.79 -12.47 -15.45
C GLU A 4 14.68 -13.06 -14.59
N MET A 5 14.34 -14.30 -14.84
CA MET A 5 13.35 -15.05 -14.04
C MET A 5 13.84 -15.25 -12.60
N ASN A 6 15.10 -15.61 -12.41
CA ASN A 6 15.69 -15.75 -11.07
C ASN A 6 15.72 -14.41 -10.33
N ARG A 7 16.05 -13.30 -10.99
CA ARG A 7 16.00 -11.94 -10.39
C ARG A 7 14.57 -11.59 -9.95
N GLY A 8 13.57 -11.85 -10.80
CA GLY A 8 12.17 -11.62 -10.44
C GLY A 8 11.72 -12.40 -9.22
N ILE A 9 12.11 -13.68 -9.12
CA ILE A 9 11.84 -14.53 -7.96
C ILE A 9 12.47 -13.95 -6.69
N TRP A 10 13.74 -13.54 -6.74
CA TRP A 10 14.42 -12.95 -5.59
C TRP A 10 13.80 -11.63 -5.15
N PHE A 11 13.39 -10.76 -6.07
CA PHE A 11 12.69 -9.52 -5.73
C PHE A 11 11.31 -9.79 -5.11
N GLY A 12 10.57 -10.73 -5.66
CA GLY A 12 9.28 -11.15 -5.08
C GLY A 12 9.44 -11.72 -3.68
N LEU A 13 10.39 -12.66 -3.51
CA LEU A 13 10.67 -13.28 -2.22
C LEU A 13 11.10 -12.26 -1.16
N SER A 14 12.01 -11.35 -1.51
CA SER A 14 12.44 -10.29 -0.58
C SER A 14 11.31 -9.34 -0.20
N GLY A 15 10.42 -9.01 -1.13
CA GLY A 15 9.22 -8.22 -0.83
C GLY A 15 8.29 -8.91 0.16
N TYR A 16 8.02 -10.19 -0.04
CA TYR A 16 7.19 -10.98 0.89
C TYR A 16 7.84 -11.19 2.26
N ILE A 17 9.17 -11.39 2.32
CA ILE A 17 9.89 -11.47 3.59
C ILE A 17 9.79 -10.15 4.35
N LEU A 18 10.03 -9.02 3.70
CA LEU A 18 9.90 -7.70 4.31
C LEU A 18 8.46 -7.45 4.80
N TRP A 19 7.47 -7.83 4.01
CA TRP A 19 6.07 -7.72 4.46
C TRP A 19 5.76 -8.66 5.62
N GLY A 20 6.25 -9.90 5.59
CA GLY A 20 6.09 -10.88 6.68
C GLY A 20 6.74 -10.45 8.00
N LEU A 21 7.75 -9.58 7.95
CA LEU A 21 8.37 -8.98 9.14
C LEU A 21 7.58 -7.78 9.69
N SER A 22 6.68 -7.20 8.91
CA SER A 22 5.90 -6.02 9.32
C SER A 22 5.09 -6.21 10.61
N PRO A 23 4.51 -7.39 10.93
CA PRO A 23 3.80 -7.60 12.20
C PRO A 23 4.66 -7.41 13.43
N ILE A 24 5.98 -7.67 13.34
CA ILE A 24 6.93 -7.44 14.45
C ILE A 24 7.03 -5.94 14.74
N PHE A 25 7.10 -5.13 13.70
CA PHE A 25 7.08 -3.67 13.82
C PHE A 25 5.75 -3.17 14.40
N TRP A 26 4.63 -3.69 13.91
CA TRP A 26 3.30 -3.31 14.39
C TRP A 26 3.09 -3.69 15.86
N LYS A 27 3.61 -4.85 16.27
CA LYS A 27 3.55 -5.28 17.68
C LYS A 27 4.29 -4.33 18.63
N ALA A 28 5.34 -3.68 18.17
CA ALA A 28 6.05 -2.67 18.96
C ALA A 28 5.26 -1.36 19.13
N LEU A 29 4.21 -1.14 18.31
CA LEU A 29 3.38 0.05 18.30
C LEU A 29 1.99 -0.16 18.94
N THR A 30 1.77 -1.28 19.64
CA THR A 30 0.46 -1.63 20.22
C THR A 30 -0.04 -0.67 21.31
N GLU A 31 0.82 0.19 21.85
CA GLU A 31 0.44 1.21 22.82
C GLU A 31 -0.08 2.51 22.16
N ILE A 32 0.01 2.61 20.83
CA ILE A 32 -0.38 3.81 20.07
C ILE A 32 -1.70 3.50 19.37
N ASP A 33 -2.62 4.46 19.40
CA ASP A 33 -3.89 4.35 18.67
C ASP A 33 -3.66 4.06 17.17
N ALA A 34 -4.44 3.13 16.62
CA ALA A 34 -4.32 2.72 15.22
C ALA A 34 -4.53 3.89 14.23
N ILE A 35 -5.38 4.86 14.60
CA ILE A 35 -5.63 6.06 13.78
C ILE A 35 -4.40 6.96 13.77
N ASP A 36 -3.72 7.12 14.89
CA ASP A 36 -2.49 7.92 14.98
C ASP A 36 -1.37 7.29 14.14
N VAL A 37 -1.20 5.97 14.25
CA VAL A 37 -0.21 5.24 13.44
C VAL A 37 -0.50 5.39 11.95
N LEU A 38 -1.77 5.28 11.54
CA LEU A 38 -2.18 5.46 10.14
C LEU A 38 -1.89 6.89 9.67
N SER A 39 -2.21 7.89 10.49
CA SER A 39 -1.98 9.31 10.17
C SER A 39 -0.50 9.61 9.97
N TRP A 40 0.35 9.13 10.87
CA TRP A 40 1.80 9.25 10.75
C TRP A 40 2.34 8.53 9.52
N ARG A 41 1.83 7.34 9.22
CA ARG A 41 2.21 6.59 8.01
C ARG A 41 1.90 7.38 6.75
N ILE A 42 0.71 7.96 6.64
CA ILE A 42 0.31 8.77 5.47
C ILE A 42 1.25 9.97 5.33
N LEU A 43 1.50 10.71 6.42
CA LEU A 43 2.37 11.86 6.42
C LEU A 43 3.81 11.50 6.01
N CYS A 44 4.39 10.49 6.63
CA CYS A 44 5.74 10.03 6.32
C CYS A 44 5.86 9.53 4.87
N THR A 45 4.87 8.78 4.38
CA THR A 45 4.84 8.31 2.99
C THR A 45 4.76 9.49 2.02
N PHE A 46 3.93 10.48 2.30
CA PHE A 46 3.82 11.69 1.50
C PHE A 46 5.16 12.46 1.42
N LEU A 47 5.77 12.73 2.57
CA LEU A 47 7.06 13.43 2.64
C LEU A 47 8.18 12.64 1.94
N PHE A 48 8.24 11.32 2.15
CA PHE A 48 9.21 10.46 1.49
C PHE A 48 9.02 10.44 -0.03
N THR A 49 7.77 10.38 -0.49
CA THR A 49 7.45 10.40 -1.92
C THR A 49 7.88 11.72 -2.56
N LEU A 50 7.60 12.87 -1.92
CA LEU A 50 8.06 14.16 -2.39
C LEU A 50 9.59 14.26 -2.45
N PHE A 51 10.26 13.74 -1.41
CA PHE A 51 11.72 13.67 -1.38
C PHE A 51 12.27 12.80 -2.52
N ALA A 52 11.70 11.61 -2.73
CA ALA A 52 12.11 10.70 -3.79
C ALA A 52 11.91 11.32 -5.19
N ILE A 53 10.76 11.98 -5.44
CA ILE A 53 10.48 12.66 -6.71
C ILE A 53 11.54 13.74 -6.99
N LYS A 54 11.91 14.50 -5.97
CA LYS A 54 12.95 15.52 -6.08
C LYS A 54 14.33 14.91 -6.32
N LEU A 55 14.68 13.84 -5.62
CA LEU A 55 15.95 13.13 -5.73
C LEU A 55 16.12 12.52 -7.13
N PHE A 56 15.07 11.88 -7.65
CA PHE A 56 15.09 11.28 -8.98
C PHE A 56 14.80 12.27 -10.12
N ARG A 57 14.68 13.57 -9.80
CA ARG A 57 14.38 14.65 -10.76
C ARG A 57 13.12 14.43 -11.60
N LYS A 58 12.10 13.78 -10.99
CA LYS A 58 10.81 13.46 -11.60
C LYS A 58 9.74 14.55 -11.37
N SER A 59 10.15 15.75 -10.97
CA SER A 59 9.24 16.85 -10.64
C SER A 59 8.37 17.30 -11.82
N ASN A 60 8.92 17.24 -13.05
CA ASN A 60 8.16 17.61 -14.25
C ASN A 60 7.08 16.57 -14.57
N GLU A 61 7.41 15.27 -14.45
CA GLU A 61 6.46 14.18 -14.65
C GLU A 61 5.31 14.27 -13.63
N LEU A 62 5.64 14.54 -12.36
CA LEU A 62 4.62 14.76 -11.32
C LEU A 62 3.72 15.95 -11.68
N ARG A 63 4.32 17.06 -12.10
CA ARG A 63 3.60 18.26 -12.48
C ARG A 63 2.63 17.98 -13.62
N ASP A 64 3.07 17.29 -14.67
CA ASP A 64 2.25 16.95 -15.83
C ASP A 64 1.05 16.07 -15.44
N VAL A 65 1.25 15.11 -14.52
CA VAL A 65 0.17 14.27 -13.99
C VAL A 65 -0.80 15.07 -13.13
N VAL A 66 -0.30 15.88 -12.19
CA VAL A 66 -1.14 16.64 -11.23
C VAL A 66 -1.94 17.73 -11.96
N PHE A 67 -1.38 18.38 -12.97
CA PHE A 67 -2.07 19.43 -13.74
C PHE A 67 -2.89 18.87 -14.90
N SER A 68 -2.80 17.58 -15.20
CA SER A 68 -3.72 16.93 -16.16
C SER A 68 -5.03 16.54 -15.45
N ARG A 69 -6.16 16.86 -16.06
CA ARG A 69 -7.48 16.49 -15.53
C ARG A 69 -7.63 14.97 -15.35
N SER A 70 -7.12 14.21 -16.28
CA SER A 70 -7.16 12.74 -16.25
C SER A 70 -6.26 12.18 -15.13
N GLY A 71 -5.04 12.70 -14.98
CA GLY A 71 -4.11 12.29 -13.92
C GLY A 71 -4.63 12.64 -12.53
N LEU A 72 -5.19 13.84 -12.38
CA LEU A 72 -5.78 14.25 -11.11
C LEU A 72 -6.98 13.37 -10.73
N LEU A 73 -7.91 13.12 -11.66
CA LEU A 73 -9.06 12.25 -11.39
C LEU A 73 -8.63 10.82 -11.08
N ALA A 74 -7.70 10.26 -11.83
CA ALA A 74 -7.15 8.93 -11.55
C ALA A 74 -6.48 8.88 -10.17
N GLY A 75 -5.64 9.86 -9.84
CA GLY A 75 -4.99 9.95 -8.54
C GLY A 75 -5.99 10.09 -7.38
N MET A 76 -7.01 10.92 -7.52
CA MET A 76 -8.06 11.07 -6.52
C MET A 76 -8.87 9.78 -6.35
N THR A 77 -9.26 9.13 -7.44
CA THR A 77 -10.01 7.87 -7.40
C THR A 77 -9.18 6.77 -6.72
N CYS A 78 -7.93 6.60 -7.12
CA CYS A 78 -7.02 5.63 -6.46
C CYS A 78 -6.81 5.97 -4.98
N GLY A 79 -6.61 7.23 -4.65
CA GLY A 79 -6.44 7.67 -3.26
C GLY A 79 -7.67 7.39 -2.40
N LEU A 80 -8.88 7.66 -2.92
CA LEU A 80 -10.14 7.36 -2.23
C LEU A 80 -10.34 5.86 -2.04
N LEU A 81 -10.09 5.04 -3.07
CA LEU A 81 -10.22 3.58 -2.97
C LEU A 81 -9.26 2.98 -1.96
N ILE A 82 -7.98 3.42 -1.99
CA ILE A 82 -6.97 2.97 -1.04
C ILE A 82 -7.32 3.46 0.38
N GLY A 83 -7.72 4.72 0.52
CA GLY A 83 -8.13 5.29 1.81
C GLY A 83 -9.33 4.57 2.39
N PHE A 84 -10.33 4.24 1.59
CA PHE A 84 -11.49 3.46 2.02
C PHE A 84 -11.07 2.04 2.46
N ASN A 85 -10.26 1.36 1.66
CA ASN A 85 -9.75 0.02 1.99
C ASN A 85 -8.99 0.01 3.34
N TRP A 86 -8.10 0.96 3.55
CA TRP A 86 -7.37 1.09 4.81
C TRP A 86 -8.26 1.53 5.98
N GLY A 87 -9.20 2.43 5.74
CA GLY A 87 -10.18 2.85 6.74
C GLY A 87 -11.02 1.69 7.24
N MET A 88 -11.50 0.84 6.33
CA MET A 88 -12.22 -0.40 6.67
C MET A 88 -11.36 -1.35 7.51
N PHE A 89 -10.08 -1.51 7.15
CA PHE A 89 -9.16 -2.35 7.91
C PHE A 89 -8.94 -1.81 9.33
N VAL A 90 -8.65 -0.52 9.48
CA VAL A 90 -8.45 0.13 10.78
C VAL A 90 -9.71 0.00 11.63
N TRP A 91 -10.88 0.27 11.06
CA TRP A 91 -12.15 0.08 11.74
C TRP A 91 -12.38 -1.36 12.20
N ALA A 92 -12.06 -2.35 11.37
CA ALA A 92 -12.20 -3.76 11.72
C ALA A 92 -11.27 -4.16 12.87
N VAL A 93 -10.04 -3.65 12.88
CA VAL A 93 -9.08 -3.88 13.98
C VAL A 93 -9.57 -3.25 15.28
N ASP A 94 -10.01 -1.99 15.24
CA ASP A 94 -10.48 -1.24 16.40
C ASP A 94 -11.80 -1.84 16.99
N SER A 95 -12.64 -2.36 16.11
CA SER A 95 -13.91 -3.01 16.47
C SER A 95 -13.78 -4.50 16.86
N ASN A 96 -12.55 -5.02 17.04
CA ASN A 96 -12.25 -6.44 17.34
C ASN A 96 -12.69 -7.44 16.25
N HIS A 97 -12.82 -6.99 14.99
CA HIS A 97 -13.15 -7.82 13.82
C HIS A 97 -11.89 -8.21 13.01
N VAL A 98 -10.76 -8.41 13.70
CA VAL A 98 -9.46 -8.71 13.07
C VAL A 98 -9.50 -10.02 12.26
N VAL A 99 -10.25 -11.01 12.75
CA VAL A 99 -10.39 -12.30 12.05
C VAL A 99 -11.13 -12.12 10.74
N ASP A 100 -12.21 -11.33 10.73
CA ASP A 100 -13.00 -11.05 9.52
C ASP A 100 -12.17 -10.26 8.49
N ALA A 101 -11.38 -9.28 8.94
CA ALA A 101 -10.44 -8.55 8.10
C ALA A 101 -9.38 -9.49 7.50
N SER A 102 -8.84 -10.41 8.28
CA SER A 102 -7.86 -11.39 7.82
C SER A 102 -8.44 -12.33 6.75
N LEU A 103 -9.68 -12.78 6.92
CA LEU A 103 -10.38 -13.58 5.91
C LEU A 103 -10.55 -12.82 4.59
N GLY A 104 -10.88 -11.51 4.66
CA GLY A 104 -10.95 -10.65 3.48
C GLY A 104 -9.61 -10.60 2.72
N TYR A 105 -8.49 -10.49 3.42
CA TYR A 105 -7.16 -10.54 2.80
C TYR A 105 -6.84 -11.90 2.17
N PHE A 106 -7.29 -13.01 2.75
CA PHE A 106 -7.15 -14.34 2.16
C PHE A 106 -7.92 -14.48 0.84
N MET A 107 -9.02 -13.73 0.68
CA MET A 107 -9.79 -13.73 -0.57
C MET A 107 -9.12 -12.94 -1.70
N ASN A 108 -8.23 -11.99 -1.39
CA ASN A 108 -7.57 -11.17 -2.41
C ASN A 108 -6.87 -11.95 -3.52
N PRO A 109 -6.04 -12.98 -3.24
CA PRO A 109 -5.43 -13.80 -4.30
C PRO A 109 -6.46 -14.50 -5.19
N LEU A 110 -7.55 -14.99 -4.61
CA LEU A 110 -8.62 -15.65 -5.36
C LEU A 110 -9.34 -14.66 -6.29
N MET A 111 -9.65 -13.47 -5.78
CA MET A 111 -10.27 -12.40 -6.57
C MET A 111 -9.34 -11.92 -7.69
N ASN A 112 -8.03 -11.81 -7.42
CA ASN A 112 -7.06 -11.41 -8.44
C ASN A 112 -6.96 -12.46 -9.56
N VAL A 113 -6.99 -13.75 -9.23
CA VAL A 113 -7.01 -14.81 -10.24
C VAL A 113 -8.31 -14.76 -11.03
N LEU A 114 -9.46 -14.61 -10.37
CA LEU A 114 -10.76 -14.54 -11.01
C LEU A 114 -10.85 -13.36 -12.01
N LEU A 115 -10.40 -12.18 -11.58
CA LEU A 115 -10.40 -10.97 -12.42
C LEU A 115 -9.32 -10.99 -13.50
N GLY A 116 -8.24 -11.75 -13.31
CA GLY A 116 -7.16 -11.88 -14.30
C GLY A 116 -7.45 -12.89 -15.42
N VAL A 117 -8.50 -13.71 -15.27
CA VAL A 117 -8.94 -14.70 -16.29
C VAL A 117 -10.04 -14.13 -17.20
N ILE A 118 -10.70 -13.06 -16.79
CA ILE A 118 -11.73 -12.34 -17.58
C ILE A 118 -11.07 -11.27 -18.43
#